data_08dfad9643c54104f0783a663df1def6
#
_entry.id   08dfad9643c54104f0783a663df1def6
#
_cell.length_a   1.000
_cell.length_b   1.000
_cell.length_c   1.000
_cell.angle_alpha   90.00
_cell.angle_beta   90.00
_cell.angle_gamma   90.00
#
_symmetry.space_group_name_H-M   'P 1'
#
loop_
_entity.id
_entity.type
_entity.pdbx_description
1 polymer ?
#
loop_
_entity_poly.entity_id
_entity_poly.type
_entity_poly.pdbx_seq_one_letter_code
_entity_poly.pdbx_strand_id
1 'polypeptide(L)'
;MTTPLLRAVRVARHYGDVEALAPTDLELIPGETVALVGPNGAGKSTLLSILAGAIEPSQGAVETHARVGWVPQRPAHYARLSARENLVLFAQLEGVREAESAAGRMLERFALPVDGRPSGELSVGNRQRLNVAIALLGEPRVLLLDEPTAALDPGQRRRVWEVADALRAEGGAVCFATQNLEEIEHATRTIVLQDGRIASLTVEEVFG
;
A
#
# COMPACT_ATOMS: atom_id res chain seq x y z
N MET A 1 12.14 20.80 -11.74
CA MET A 1 10.95 20.24 -11.06
C MET A 1 10.99 18.73 -11.24
N THR A 2 10.90 17.97 -10.16
CA THR A 2 10.93 16.50 -10.24
C THR A 2 9.57 16.02 -10.74
N THR A 3 9.54 15.18 -11.78
CA THR A 3 8.30 14.59 -12.29
C THR A 3 7.75 13.60 -11.26
N PRO A 4 6.48 13.70 -10.84
CA PRO A 4 5.89 12.74 -9.93
C PRO A 4 5.80 11.34 -10.55
N LEU A 5 5.95 10.30 -9.74
CA LEU A 5 5.76 8.91 -10.16
C LEU A 5 4.27 8.58 -10.30
N LEU A 6 3.44 9.22 -9.47
CA LEU A 6 2.00 9.11 -9.49
C LEU A 6 1.39 10.47 -9.12
N ARG A 7 0.32 10.84 -9.82
CA ARG A 7 -0.43 12.08 -9.57
C ARG A 7 -1.92 11.80 -9.60
N ALA A 8 -2.60 12.15 -8.54
CA ALA A 8 -4.05 12.24 -8.48
C ALA A 8 -4.48 13.68 -8.68
N VAL A 9 -5.39 13.92 -9.62
CA VAL A 9 -5.92 15.24 -9.96
C VAL A 9 -7.41 15.27 -9.66
N ARG A 10 -7.79 16.01 -8.62
CA ARG A 10 -9.17 16.20 -8.14
C ARG A 10 -9.96 14.89 -8.04
N VAL A 11 -9.30 13.81 -7.55
CA VAL A 11 -9.98 12.53 -7.39
C VAL A 11 -11.00 12.60 -6.26
N ALA A 12 -12.21 12.12 -6.53
CA ALA A 12 -13.30 12.06 -5.56
C ALA A 12 -14.01 10.70 -5.62
N ARG A 13 -14.69 10.31 -4.56
CA ARG A 13 -15.47 9.08 -4.55
C ARG A 13 -16.78 9.24 -3.78
N HIS A 14 -17.88 8.85 -4.45
CA HIS A 14 -19.21 8.75 -3.86
C HIS A 14 -19.66 7.28 -3.86
N TYR A 15 -20.34 6.89 -2.81
CA TYR A 15 -21.08 5.63 -2.69
C TYR A 15 -22.55 5.97 -2.43
N GLY A 16 -23.39 5.94 -3.47
CA GLY A 16 -24.72 6.51 -3.41
C GLY A 16 -24.64 8.00 -3.04
N ASP A 17 -25.35 8.38 -1.99
CA ASP A 17 -25.39 9.78 -1.50
C ASP A 17 -24.25 10.14 -0.54
N VAL A 18 -23.34 9.19 -0.24
CA VAL A 18 -22.23 9.42 0.68
C VAL A 18 -20.98 9.84 -0.08
N GLU A 19 -20.48 11.05 0.18
CA GLU A 19 -19.17 11.51 -0.27
C GLU A 19 -18.09 10.88 0.64
N ALA A 20 -17.47 9.79 0.18
CA ALA A 20 -16.41 9.11 0.92
C ALA A 20 -15.04 9.76 0.75
N LEU A 21 -14.85 10.49 -0.34
CA LEU A 21 -13.66 11.31 -0.62
C LEU A 21 -14.08 12.52 -1.46
N ALA A 22 -13.86 13.70 -0.95
CA ALA A 22 -14.03 14.96 -1.67
C ALA A 22 -12.89 15.14 -2.70
N PRO A 23 -13.04 16.05 -3.69
CA PRO A 23 -12.02 16.30 -4.69
C PRO A 23 -10.66 16.59 -4.07
N THR A 24 -9.71 15.67 -4.29
CA THR A 24 -8.40 15.62 -3.64
C THR A 24 -7.31 15.58 -4.69
N ASP A 25 -6.25 16.40 -4.49
CA ASP A 25 -5.03 16.39 -5.25
C ASP A 25 -3.91 15.76 -4.42
N LEU A 26 -3.13 14.86 -5.03
CA LEU A 26 -1.97 14.24 -4.39
C LEU A 26 -0.91 13.88 -5.42
N GLU A 27 0.34 14.20 -5.12
CA GLU A 27 1.49 13.77 -5.90
C GLU A 27 2.42 12.91 -5.04
N LEU A 28 2.98 11.86 -5.62
CA LEU A 28 4.03 11.04 -5.04
C LEU A 28 5.30 11.22 -5.90
N ILE A 29 6.33 11.81 -5.32
CA ILE A 29 7.59 12.09 -6.00
C ILE A 29 8.67 11.07 -5.63
N PRO A 30 9.69 10.86 -6.48
CA PRO A 30 10.81 9.98 -6.16
C PRO A 30 11.47 10.31 -4.83
N GLY A 31 11.76 9.30 -4.02
CA GLY A 31 12.43 9.43 -2.72
C GLY A 31 11.53 9.89 -1.58
N GLU A 32 10.21 9.94 -1.78
CA GLU A 32 9.24 10.39 -0.79
C GLU A 32 8.52 9.23 -0.11
N THR A 33 8.22 9.40 1.19
CA THR A 33 7.27 8.58 1.93
C THR A 33 6.17 9.48 2.49
N VAL A 34 4.92 9.25 2.07
CA VAL A 34 3.75 10.04 2.48
C VAL A 34 2.90 9.23 3.44
N ALA A 35 2.64 9.77 4.63
CA ALA A 35 1.66 9.23 5.56
C ALA A 35 0.29 9.87 5.34
N LEU A 36 -0.74 9.05 5.17
CA LEU A 36 -2.14 9.45 5.24
C LEU A 36 -2.66 9.12 6.63
N VAL A 37 -2.92 10.12 7.44
CA VAL A 37 -3.42 9.97 8.81
C VAL A 37 -4.83 10.51 8.96
N GLY A 38 -5.57 9.95 9.89
CA GLY A 38 -6.94 10.39 10.18
C GLY A 38 -7.77 9.28 10.83
N PRO A 39 -8.91 9.61 11.40
CA PRO A 39 -9.78 8.63 12.06
C PRO A 39 -10.32 7.58 11.08
N ASN A 40 -10.98 6.56 11.64
CA ASN A 40 -11.73 5.59 10.83
C ASN A 40 -12.81 6.30 10.01
N GLY A 41 -12.94 5.91 8.74
CA GLY A 41 -13.90 6.54 7.83
C GLY A 41 -13.44 7.87 7.22
N ALA A 42 -12.24 8.37 7.53
CA ALA A 42 -11.72 9.64 6.98
C ALA A 42 -11.43 9.63 5.47
N GLY A 43 -11.55 8.48 4.79
CA GLY A 43 -11.31 8.37 3.34
C GLY A 43 -9.93 7.83 2.94
N LYS A 44 -9.05 7.49 3.90
CA LYS A 44 -7.68 7.02 3.65
C LYS A 44 -7.62 5.80 2.71
N SER A 45 -8.32 4.72 3.06
CA SER A 45 -8.39 3.49 2.24
C SER A 45 -9.04 3.73 0.89
N THR A 46 -10.02 4.64 0.82
CA THR A 46 -10.67 5.04 -0.43
C THR A 46 -9.66 5.73 -1.35
N LEU A 47 -8.89 6.70 -0.83
CA LEU A 47 -7.84 7.38 -1.59
C LEU A 47 -6.79 6.38 -2.07
N LEU A 48 -6.24 5.53 -1.19
CA LEU A 48 -5.25 4.52 -1.57
C LEU A 48 -5.79 3.55 -2.63
N SER A 49 -7.05 3.11 -2.51
CA SER A 49 -7.68 2.22 -3.50
C SER A 49 -7.83 2.88 -4.88
N ILE A 50 -8.10 4.19 -4.92
CA ILE A 50 -8.12 4.98 -6.17
C ILE A 50 -6.70 5.08 -6.75
N LEU A 51 -5.71 5.42 -5.94
CA LEU A 51 -4.31 5.52 -6.38
C LEU A 51 -3.77 4.19 -6.91
N ALA A 52 -4.22 3.07 -6.33
CA ALA A 52 -3.88 1.72 -6.77
C ALA A 52 -4.62 1.28 -8.05
N GLY A 53 -5.60 2.06 -8.53
CA GLY A 53 -6.47 1.63 -9.62
C GLY A 53 -7.44 0.50 -9.26
N ALA A 54 -7.58 0.18 -7.97
CA ALA A 54 -8.48 -0.87 -7.48
C ALA A 54 -9.96 -0.44 -7.53
N ILE A 55 -10.22 0.86 -7.47
CA ILE A 55 -11.54 1.47 -7.71
C ILE A 55 -11.39 2.69 -8.60
N GLU A 56 -12.35 2.92 -9.47
CA GLU A 56 -12.40 4.14 -10.28
C GLU A 56 -12.87 5.33 -9.43
N PRO A 57 -12.28 6.51 -9.57
CA PRO A 57 -12.81 7.71 -8.94
C PRO A 57 -14.14 8.12 -9.57
N SER A 58 -15.04 8.73 -8.80
CA SER A 58 -16.30 9.35 -9.33
C SER A 58 -16.03 10.63 -10.10
N GLN A 59 -14.90 11.29 -9.79
CA GLN A 59 -14.39 12.50 -10.46
C GLN A 59 -12.88 12.49 -10.46
N GLY A 60 -12.27 13.26 -11.37
CA GLY A 60 -10.84 13.39 -11.47
C GLY A 60 -10.18 12.19 -12.13
N ALA A 61 -8.86 12.13 -12.08
CA ALA A 61 -8.08 11.06 -12.68
C ALA A 61 -6.78 10.81 -11.91
N VAL A 62 -6.24 9.59 -12.04
CA VAL A 62 -4.91 9.24 -11.60
C VAL A 62 -4.02 9.06 -12.81
N GLU A 63 -2.91 9.80 -12.82
CA GLU A 63 -1.84 9.67 -13.80
C GLU A 63 -0.68 8.93 -13.15
N THR A 64 -0.20 7.87 -13.75
CA THR A 64 0.97 7.15 -13.25
C THR A 64 1.98 6.92 -14.36
N HIS A 65 3.25 7.14 -14.03
CA HIS A 65 4.40 6.90 -14.90
C HIS A 65 5.27 5.74 -14.36
N ALA A 66 4.72 4.98 -13.40
CA ALA A 66 5.43 3.91 -12.73
C ALA A 66 4.49 2.75 -12.40
N ARG A 67 5.03 1.56 -12.23
CA ARG A 67 4.27 0.44 -11.65
C ARG A 67 3.95 0.73 -10.19
N VAL A 68 2.72 0.38 -9.78
CA VAL A 68 2.19 0.58 -8.44
C VAL A 68 2.02 -0.78 -7.78
N GLY A 69 2.67 -0.98 -6.64
CA GLY A 69 2.43 -2.11 -5.74
C GLY A 69 1.38 -1.72 -4.69
N TRP A 70 0.44 -2.59 -4.41
CA TRP A 70 -0.66 -2.33 -3.49
C TRP A 70 -0.79 -3.39 -2.41
N VAL A 71 -0.73 -2.98 -1.15
CA VAL A 71 -1.00 -3.82 0.02
C VAL A 71 -2.27 -3.32 0.69
N PRO A 72 -3.44 -3.91 0.39
CA PRO A 72 -4.70 -3.53 1.00
C PRO A 72 -4.78 -3.96 2.47
N GLN A 73 -5.65 -3.32 3.24
CA GLN A 73 -5.93 -3.67 4.62
C GLN A 73 -6.44 -5.13 4.77
N ARG A 74 -7.27 -5.59 3.82
CA ARG A 74 -7.68 -7.00 3.75
C ARG A 74 -6.72 -7.78 2.88
N PRO A 75 -6.35 -9.01 3.27
CA PRO A 75 -5.46 -9.83 2.46
C PRO A 75 -5.92 -9.99 1.01
N ALA A 76 -5.02 -9.72 0.07
CA ALA A 76 -5.29 -9.87 -1.36
C ALA A 76 -5.03 -11.28 -1.90
N HIS A 77 -4.38 -12.15 -1.11
CA HIS A 77 -4.03 -13.51 -1.53
C HIS A 77 -5.23 -14.46 -1.47
N TYR A 78 -5.19 -15.50 -2.29
CA TYR A 78 -6.18 -16.59 -2.31
C TYR A 78 -5.90 -17.57 -1.18
N ALA A 79 -6.76 -17.60 -0.17
CA ALA A 79 -6.57 -18.35 1.07
C ALA A 79 -6.40 -19.88 0.88
N ARG A 80 -6.93 -20.46 -0.21
CA ARG A 80 -6.81 -21.89 -0.53
C ARG A 80 -5.51 -22.27 -1.23
N LEU A 81 -4.80 -21.27 -1.78
CA LEU A 81 -3.49 -21.46 -2.41
C LEU A 81 -2.39 -21.31 -1.36
N SER A 82 -1.31 -22.06 -1.53
CA SER A 82 -0.07 -21.89 -0.75
C SER A 82 0.57 -20.52 -1.03
N ALA A 83 1.59 -20.16 -0.26
CA ALA A 83 2.36 -18.93 -0.49
C ALA A 83 3.00 -18.93 -1.89
N ARG A 84 3.60 -20.08 -2.31
CA ARG A 84 4.20 -20.22 -3.65
C ARG A 84 3.17 -20.06 -4.76
N GLU A 85 2.05 -20.75 -4.69
CA GLU A 85 1.00 -20.71 -5.71
C GLU A 85 0.40 -19.29 -5.84
N ASN A 86 0.21 -18.59 -4.73
CA ASN A 86 -0.19 -17.18 -4.77
C ASN A 86 0.85 -16.33 -5.50
N LEU A 87 2.13 -16.44 -5.14
CA LEU A 87 3.18 -15.66 -5.77
C LEU A 87 3.32 -15.95 -7.27
N VAL A 88 3.22 -17.21 -7.68
CA VAL A 88 3.24 -17.59 -9.10
C VAL A 88 2.05 -17.01 -9.84
N LEU A 89 0.84 -17.15 -9.28
CA LEU A 89 -0.38 -16.63 -9.88
C LEU A 89 -0.29 -15.10 -10.08
N PHE A 90 0.09 -14.36 -9.04
CA PHE A 90 0.19 -12.91 -9.14
C PHE A 90 1.35 -12.47 -10.05
N ALA A 91 2.48 -13.18 -10.08
CA ALA A 91 3.56 -12.92 -11.02
C ALA A 91 3.09 -13.07 -12.48
N GLN A 92 2.27 -14.08 -12.77
CA GLN A 92 1.67 -14.27 -14.10
C GLN A 92 0.70 -13.14 -14.45
N LEU A 93 -0.16 -12.73 -13.51
CA LEU A 93 -1.12 -11.63 -13.71
C LEU A 93 -0.41 -10.30 -13.96
N GLU A 94 0.72 -10.06 -13.29
CA GLU A 94 1.58 -8.89 -13.48
C GLU A 94 2.46 -8.96 -14.75
N GLY A 95 2.37 -10.05 -15.51
CA GLY A 95 3.16 -10.26 -16.72
C GLY A 95 4.67 -10.43 -16.44
N VAL A 96 5.03 -10.87 -15.23
CA VAL A 96 6.42 -11.12 -14.86
C VAL A 96 6.93 -12.34 -15.64
N ARG A 97 8.02 -12.16 -16.40
CA ARG A 97 8.71 -13.29 -17.04
C ARG A 97 9.25 -14.21 -15.95
N GLU A 98 9.26 -15.51 -16.19
CA GLU A 98 9.75 -16.50 -15.23
C GLU A 98 9.06 -16.42 -13.84
N ALA A 99 7.73 -16.46 -13.83
CA ALA A 99 6.90 -16.32 -12.63
C ALA A 99 7.33 -17.26 -11.48
N GLU A 100 7.71 -18.50 -11.79
CA GLU A 100 8.21 -19.47 -10.80
C GLU A 100 9.53 -19.02 -10.14
N SER A 101 10.46 -18.48 -10.92
CA SER A 101 11.72 -17.97 -10.41
C SER A 101 11.50 -16.72 -9.55
N ALA A 102 10.62 -15.81 -9.99
CA ALA A 102 10.23 -14.64 -9.21
C ALA A 102 9.56 -15.02 -7.88
N ALA A 103 8.65 -15.99 -7.91
CA ALA A 103 8.02 -16.52 -6.70
C ALA A 103 9.05 -17.11 -5.73
N GLY A 104 10.02 -17.88 -6.25
CA GLY A 104 11.12 -18.44 -5.46
C GLY A 104 11.94 -17.35 -4.74
N ARG A 105 12.32 -16.29 -5.45
CA ARG A 105 13.03 -15.14 -4.85
C ARG A 105 12.23 -14.45 -3.76
N MET A 106 10.92 -14.30 -3.96
CA MET A 106 10.03 -13.67 -2.95
C MET A 106 9.85 -14.55 -1.72
N LEU A 107 9.71 -15.88 -1.89
CA LEU A 107 9.65 -16.83 -0.77
C LEU A 107 10.89 -16.72 0.11
N GLU A 108 12.06 -16.67 -0.49
CA GLU A 108 13.34 -16.54 0.22
C GLU A 108 13.46 -15.16 0.89
N ARG A 109 13.28 -14.07 0.13
CA ARG A 109 13.39 -12.68 0.62
C ARG A 109 12.50 -12.41 1.83
N PHE A 110 11.27 -12.95 1.81
CA PHE A 110 10.29 -12.74 2.88
C PHE A 110 10.24 -13.90 3.89
N ALA A 111 11.14 -14.89 3.80
CA ALA A 111 11.17 -16.07 4.64
C ALA A 111 9.77 -16.70 4.81
N LEU A 112 9.07 -16.88 3.69
CA LEU A 112 7.73 -17.47 3.66
C LEU A 112 7.80 -18.99 3.71
N PRO A 113 6.81 -19.69 4.32
CA PRO A 113 6.76 -21.13 4.34
C PRO A 113 6.67 -21.74 2.94
N VAL A 114 7.41 -22.83 2.73
CA VAL A 114 7.44 -23.58 1.46
C VAL A 114 6.80 -24.97 1.57
N ASP A 115 6.11 -25.25 2.67
CA ASP A 115 5.51 -26.53 3.03
C ASP A 115 4.21 -26.88 2.29
N GLY A 116 3.77 -25.99 1.40
CA GLY A 116 2.58 -26.20 0.57
C GLY A 116 1.24 -26.00 1.27
N ARG A 117 1.22 -25.65 2.57
CA ARG A 117 -0.05 -25.39 3.26
C ARG A 117 -0.80 -24.19 2.66
N PRO A 118 -2.13 -24.18 2.71
CA PRO A 118 -2.95 -23.05 2.31
C PRO A 118 -2.58 -21.76 3.02
N SER A 119 -2.53 -20.64 2.31
CA SER A 119 -2.12 -19.35 2.90
C SER A 119 -3.11 -18.83 3.95
N GLY A 120 -4.36 -19.29 3.94
CA GLY A 120 -5.33 -19.02 5.00
C GLY A 120 -4.94 -19.59 6.37
N GLU A 121 -4.11 -20.63 6.41
CA GLU A 121 -3.60 -21.27 7.63
C GLU A 121 -2.30 -20.64 8.14
N LEU A 122 -1.74 -19.69 7.42
CA LEU A 122 -0.55 -18.97 7.83
C LEU A 122 -0.84 -18.05 9.04
N SER A 123 0.18 -17.80 9.85
CA SER A 123 0.10 -16.77 10.88
C SER A 123 -0.20 -15.40 10.27
N VAL A 124 -0.76 -14.48 11.07
CA VAL A 124 -1.05 -13.10 10.62
C VAL A 124 0.18 -12.45 9.99
N GLY A 125 1.34 -12.58 10.64
CA GLY A 125 2.59 -12.03 10.11
C GLY A 125 3.05 -12.67 8.81
N ASN A 126 2.85 -14.00 8.63
CA ASN A 126 3.17 -14.66 7.34
C ASN A 126 2.22 -14.21 6.23
N ARG A 127 0.93 -14.03 6.52
CA ARG A 127 -0.03 -13.49 5.56
C ARG A 127 0.34 -12.07 5.15
N GLN A 128 0.73 -11.22 6.11
CA GLN A 128 1.16 -9.86 5.81
C GLN A 128 2.45 -9.84 4.97
N ARG A 129 3.43 -10.67 5.30
CA ARG A 129 4.64 -10.83 4.47
C ARG A 129 4.32 -11.30 3.06
N LEU A 130 3.36 -12.21 2.91
CA LEU A 130 2.90 -12.67 1.59
C LEU A 130 2.25 -11.52 0.80
N ASN A 131 1.40 -10.69 1.44
CA ASN A 131 0.78 -9.54 0.79
C ASN A 131 1.84 -8.54 0.30
N VAL A 132 2.85 -8.23 1.12
CA VAL A 132 3.95 -7.34 0.72
C VAL A 132 4.77 -7.96 -0.42
N ALA A 133 5.07 -9.27 -0.35
CA ALA A 133 5.78 -9.98 -1.40
C ALA A 133 5.02 -9.94 -2.74
N ILE A 134 3.70 -10.12 -2.71
CA ILE A 134 2.83 -10.01 -3.90
C ILE A 134 2.92 -8.59 -4.49
N ALA A 135 2.79 -7.57 -3.66
CA ALA A 135 2.83 -6.18 -4.11
C ALA A 135 4.16 -5.79 -4.79
N LEU A 136 5.24 -6.51 -4.48
CA LEU A 136 6.59 -6.25 -5.02
C LEU A 136 6.94 -7.08 -6.26
N LEU A 137 6.10 -8.04 -6.68
CA LEU A 137 6.41 -8.94 -7.81
C LEU A 137 6.68 -8.21 -9.13
N GLY A 138 5.95 -7.13 -9.39
CA GLY A 138 6.09 -6.31 -10.59
C GLY A 138 7.22 -5.29 -10.52
N GLU A 139 8.08 -5.33 -9.51
CA GLU A 139 9.13 -4.33 -9.28
C GLU A 139 8.58 -2.88 -9.31
N PRO A 140 7.59 -2.57 -8.44
CA PRO A 140 6.96 -1.27 -8.46
C PRO A 140 7.92 -0.16 -8.05
N ARG A 141 7.70 1.05 -8.55
CA ARG A 141 8.34 2.26 -8.07
C ARG A 141 7.46 3.09 -7.14
N VAL A 142 6.18 2.74 -7.04
CA VAL A 142 5.24 3.30 -6.06
C VAL A 142 4.70 2.14 -5.24
N LEU A 143 4.79 2.25 -3.91
CA LEU A 143 4.25 1.26 -2.99
C LEU A 143 3.17 1.92 -2.12
N LEU A 144 1.96 1.39 -2.20
CA LEU A 144 0.80 1.84 -1.43
C LEU A 144 0.50 0.82 -0.34
N LEU A 145 0.35 1.26 0.91
CA LEU A 145 0.18 0.41 2.08
C LEU A 145 -1.01 0.88 2.93
N ASP A 146 -2.01 0.03 3.11
CA ASP A 146 -3.17 0.35 3.95
C ASP A 146 -3.09 -0.38 5.29
N GLU A 147 -2.86 0.36 6.38
CA GLU A 147 -2.65 -0.16 7.74
C GLU A 147 -1.59 -1.30 7.77
N PRO A 148 -0.37 -1.08 7.22
CA PRO A 148 0.55 -2.16 6.88
C PRO A 148 1.08 -2.94 8.08
N THR A 149 1.05 -2.37 9.27
CA THR A 149 1.62 -2.98 10.47
C THR A 149 0.58 -3.32 11.54
N ALA A 150 -0.71 -3.14 11.24
CA ALA A 150 -1.78 -3.53 12.15
C ALA A 150 -1.66 -5.02 12.51
N ALA A 151 -1.76 -5.34 13.80
CA ALA A 151 -1.64 -6.69 14.34
C ALA A 151 -0.29 -7.42 14.10
N LEU A 152 0.78 -6.69 13.76
CA LEU A 152 2.14 -7.22 13.64
C LEU A 152 2.94 -7.02 14.94
N ASP A 153 3.82 -7.98 15.25
CA ASP A 153 4.82 -7.81 16.29
C ASP A 153 5.93 -6.79 15.87
N PRO A 154 6.71 -6.26 16.82
CA PRO A 154 7.71 -5.24 16.52
C PRO A 154 8.75 -5.66 15.48
N GLY A 155 9.14 -6.95 15.45
CA GLY A 155 10.11 -7.46 14.47
C GLY A 155 9.52 -7.49 13.07
N GLN A 156 8.24 -7.82 12.95
CA GLN A 156 7.51 -7.83 11.67
C GLN A 156 7.25 -6.41 11.16
N ARG A 157 6.89 -5.46 12.03
CA ARG A 157 6.73 -4.04 11.69
C ARG A 157 8.01 -3.48 11.06
N ARG A 158 9.14 -3.69 11.73
CA ARG A 158 10.45 -3.24 11.23
C ARG A 158 10.73 -3.74 9.81
N ARG A 159 10.43 -5.01 9.50
CA ARG A 159 10.65 -5.58 8.16
C ARG A 159 9.79 -4.91 7.08
N VAL A 160 8.57 -4.48 7.40
CA VAL A 160 7.72 -3.73 6.47
C VAL A 160 8.37 -2.39 6.16
N TRP A 161 8.86 -1.68 7.17
CA TRP A 161 9.51 -0.39 6.98
C TRP A 161 10.88 -0.51 6.29
N GLU A 162 11.67 -1.54 6.55
CA GLU A 162 12.90 -1.84 5.82
C GLU A 162 12.64 -1.97 4.30
N VAL A 163 11.53 -2.61 3.91
CA VAL A 163 11.13 -2.73 2.50
C VAL A 163 10.73 -1.37 1.92
N ALA A 164 9.95 -0.58 2.66
CA ALA A 164 9.52 0.75 2.25
C ALA A 164 10.72 1.70 2.08
N ASP A 165 11.64 1.68 3.04
CA ASP A 165 12.86 2.50 3.01
C ASP A 165 13.81 2.10 1.86
N ALA A 166 13.96 0.81 1.58
CA ALA A 166 14.77 0.33 0.46
C ALA A 166 14.20 0.83 -0.87
N LEU A 167 12.88 0.71 -1.08
CA LEU A 167 12.21 1.19 -2.30
C LEU A 167 12.37 2.71 -2.44
N ARG A 168 12.20 3.46 -1.37
CA ARG A 168 12.41 4.91 -1.35
C ARG A 168 13.86 5.28 -1.69
N ALA A 169 14.84 4.60 -1.11
CA ALA A 169 16.27 4.84 -1.35
C ALA A 169 16.67 4.59 -2.82
N GLU A 170 15.99 3.68 -3.51
CA GLU A 170 16.15 3.41 -4.95
C GLU A 170 15.39 4.42 -5.84
N GLY A 171 14.87 5.50 -5.26
CA GLY A 171 14.13 6.54 -5.97
C GLY A 171 12.66 6.19 -6.25
N GLY A 172 12.12 5.20 -5.55
CA GLY A 172 10.68 4.95 -5.51
C GLY A 172 9.95 5.92 -4.59
N ALA A 173 8.63 5.79 -4.48
CA ALA A 173 7.79 6.52 -3.55
C ALA A 173 6.90 5.55 -2.77
N VAL A 174 6.64 5.87 -1.51
CA VAL A 174 5.76 5.11 -0.63
C VAL A 174 4.62 6.01 -0.16
N CYS A 175 3.40 5.47 -0.14
CA CYS A 175 2.27 6.13 0.52
C CYS A 175 1.57 5.12 1.42
N PHE A 176 1.42 5.45 2.68
CA PHE A 176 0.75 4.55 3.62
C PHE A 176 -0.36 5.25 4.40
N ALA A 177 -1.42 4.50 4.68
CA ALA A 177 -2.47 4.94 5.57
C ALA A 177 -2.28 4.29 6.95
N THR A 178 -2.43 5.09 7.99
CA THR A 178 -2.34 4.58 9.37
C THR A 178 -3.18 5.39 10.34
N GLN A 179 -3.51 4.76 11.47
CA GLN A 179 -4.05 5.39 12.68
C GLN A 179 -3.00 5.39 13.81
N ASN A 180 -1.89 4.68 13.62
CA ASN A 180 -0.82 4.64 14.60
C ASN A 180 0.15 5.81 14.36
N LEU A 181 0.14 6.79 15.26
CA LEU A 181 0.96 7.99 15.17
C LEU A 181 2.47 7.70 15.23
N GLU A 182 2.88 6.59 15.87
CA GLU A 182 4.30 6.19 15.90
C GLU A 182 4.84 5.91 14.49
N GLU A 183 3.98 5.50 13.55
CA GLU A 183 4.40 5.21 12.18
C GLU A 183 4.71 6.44 11.35
N ILE A 184 4.26 7.62 11.79
CA ILE A 184 4.52 8.90 11.10
C ILE A 184 6.02 9.20 11.03
N GLU A 185 6.83 8.68 11.95
CA GLU A 185 8.28 8.85 11.94
C GLU A 185 8.94 8.30 10.65
N HIS A 186 8.28 7.35 9.96
CA HIS A 186 8.74 6.82 8.68
C HIS A 186 8.39 7.73 7.49
N ALA A 187 7.57 8.75 7.69
CA ALA A 187 7.12 9.64 6.63
C ALA A 187 8.04 10.85 6.45
N THR A 188 8.25 11.24 5.20
CA THR A 188 8.88 12.53 4.85
C THR A 188 7.84 13.65 4.79
N ARG A 189 6.56 13.29 4.59
CA ARG A 189 5.42 14.20 4.55
C ARG A 189 4.17 13.52 5.10
N THR A 190 3.39 14.24 5.88
CA THR A 190 2.13 13.77 6.45
C THR A 190 0.96 14.56 5.86
N ILE A 191 -0.10 13.86 5.53
CA ILE A 191 -1.38 14.41 5.06
C ILE A 191 -2.46 13.93 6.02
N VAL A 192 -3.16 14.87 6.59
CA VAL A 192 -4.28 14.59 7.49
C VAL A 192 -5.57 14.55 6.68
N LEU A 193 -6.32 13.44 6.77
CA LEU A 193 -7.66 13.32 6.23
C LEU A 193 -8.69 13.32 7.36
N GLN A 194 -9.76 14.08 7.15
CA GLN A 194 -10.93 14.11 8.02
C GLN A 194 -12.18 14.26 7.16
N ASP A 195 -13.20 13.46 7.41
CA ASP A 195 -14.51 13.50 6.72
C ASP A 195 -14.37 13.54 5.17
N GLY A 196 -13.47 12.70 4.63
CA GLY A 196 -13.21 12.61 3.20
C GLY A 196 -12.41 13.78 2.60
N ARG A 197 -11.81 14.66 3.41
CA ARG A 197 -11.09 15.86 2.96
C ARG A 197 -9.68 15.91 3.52
N ILE A 198 -8.77 16.50 2.76
CA ILE A 198 -7.47 16.89 3.33
C ILE A 198 -7.73 18.06 4.29
N ALA A 199 -7.39 17.86 5.55
CA ALA A 199 -7.52 18.86 6.58
C ALA A 199 -6.29 19.77 6.63
N SER A 200 -6.51 21.05 6.93
CA SER A 200 -5.44 22.00 7.25
C SER A 200 -4.98 21.88 8.72
N LEU A 201 -5.45 20.84 9.41
CA LEU A 201 -5.14 20.55 10.80
C LEU A 201 -3.83 19.80 10.94
N THR A 202 -3.16 20.01 12.05
CA THR A 202 -2.01 19.18 12.44
C THR A 202 -2.47 17.82 12.95
N VAL A 203 -1.54 16.86 13.01
CA VAL A 203 -1.82 15.53 13.57
C VAL A 203 -2.29 15.64 15.04
N GLU A 204 -1.70 16.55 15.81
CA GLU A 204 -2.04 16.79 17.22
C GLU A 204 -3.48 17.32 17.40
N GLU A 205 -3.96 18.16 16.48
CA GLU A 205 -5.33 18.68 16.52
C GLU A 205 -6.41 17.65 16.15
N VAL A 206 -6.04 16.57 15.47
CA VAL A 206 -6.97 15.51 15.06
C VAL A 206 -7.04 14.36 16.07
N PHE A 207 -5.95 14.10 16.81
CA PHE A 207 -5.83 12.97 17.71
C PHE A 207 -5.61 13.36 19.18
N GLY A 208 -5.51 14.66 19.50
CA GLY A 208 -5.28 15.24 20.83
C GLY A 208 -6.46 15.25 21.80
#